data_6e67b248806ab52cf6b9ffa53c868710
#
_entry.id   6e67b248806ab52cf6b9ffa53c868710
#
_cell.length_a   1.000
_cell.length_b   1.000
_cell.length_c   1.000
_cell.angle_alpha   90.00
_cell.angle_beta   90.00
_cell.angle_gamma   90.00
#
_symmetry.space_group_name_H-M   'P 1'
#
loop_
_entity.id
_entity.type
_entity.pdbx_description
1 polymer ?
#
loop_
_entity_poly.entity_id
_entity_poly.type
_entity_poly.pdbx_seq_one_letter_code
_entity_poly.pdbx_strand_id
1 'polypeptide(L)'
;MKINKLFLGLAVAFMGVLTSCNSDVEGAFYKNAEIFDNVSFTSDESAEITTDEETVTVDVIVNRANKKGALTAHYTTVASEDGIFTDDGNGVIEFADGQATAVIKVTASNMAKGQDYQYWLKLSDDEILERDTVLENQISQTTVIVHSDYNWLDAGYCTFVDYTFSKDGSAAKNVPIINAEGTNIYRIIHPFVSVYGEGEDTNVQFVYNPDSSISFITDSSECVATYAVDGSVYDFMWPARFASYCSVVNSGNVYQTSMLGLVDGDGYHTGFSFAFQWTKGWPGAK
;
A
#
# COMPACT_ATOMS: atom_id res chain seq x y z
N MET A 1 20.96 1.17 -5.82
CA MET A 1 20.19 0.00 -5.40
C MET A 1 20.60 -0.38 -3.98
N LYS A 2 19.91 0.11 -2.99
CA LYS A 2 20.08 -0.29 -1.58
C LYS A 2 18.76 -0.89 -1.15
N ILE A 3 18.66 -2.22 -1.27
CA ILE A 3 17.58 -3.01 -0.69
C ILE A 3 17.55 -2.69 0.81
N ASN A 4 16.44 -2.18 1.27
CA ASN A 4 16.23 -1.88 2.69
C ASN A 4 16.31 -3.19 3.49
N LYS A 5 17.48 -3.41 4.09
CA LYS A 5 17.73 -4.53 5.02
C LYS A 5 16.83 -4.53 6.27
N LEU A 6 15.95 -3.52 6.38
CA LEU A 6 15.04 -3.37 7.52
C LEU A 6 13.88 -4.36 7.48
N PHE A 7 13.35 -4.66 6.28
CA PHE A 7 12.22 -5.60 6.14
C PHE A 7 12.63 -7.06 6.37
N LEU A 8 13.86 -7.44 6.02
CA LEU A 8 14.35 -8.79 6.31
C LEU A 8 14.53 -9.04 7.82
N GLY A 9 14.76 -7.99 8.60
CA GLY A 9 14.89 -8.05 10.05
C GLY A 9 13.55 -8.26 10.77
N LEU A 10 12.45 -7.77 10.21
CA LEU A 10 11.13 -7.89 10.84
C LEU A 10 10.55 -9.31 10.68
N ALA A 11 10.73 -9.93 9.51
CA ALA A 11 10.29 -11.31 9.30
C ALA A 11 11.03 -12.33 10.20
N VAL A 12 12.32 -12.08 10.48
CA VAL A 12 13.11 -12.96 11.38
C VAL A 12 12.78 -12.71 12.86
N ALA A 13 12.39 -11.47 13.24
CA ALA A 13 12.02 -11.17 14.63
C ALA A 13 10.67 -11.81 15.03
N PHE A 14 9.74 -11.98 14.07
CA PHE A 14 8.46 -12.65 14.35
C PHE A 14 8.59 -14.17 14.56
N MET A 15 9.56 -14.82 13.92
CA MET A 15 9.81 -16.25 14.16
C MET A 15 10.40 -16.56 15.54
N GLY A 16 10.99 -15.57 16.21
CA GLY A 16 11.61 -15.74 17.54
C GLY A 16 10.65 -15.64 18.73
N VAL A 17 9.44 -15.11 18.53
CA VAL A 17 8.49 -14.87 19.65
C VAL A 17 7.51 -16.02 19.86
N LEU A 18 7.39 -16.95 18.90
CA LEU A 18 6.45 -18.07 19.00
C LEU A 18 6.99 -19.27 19.79
N THR A 19 8.23 -19.23 20.27
CA THR A 19 8.81 -20.32 21.09
C THR A 19 8.65 -20.15 22.59
N SER A 20 7.96 -19.11 23.07
CA SER A 20 7.76 -18.85 24.51
C SER A 20 6.30 -18.96 24.96
N CYS A 21 5.52 -19.87 24.40
CA CYS A 21 4.34 -20.35 25.11
C CYS A 21 4.72 -21.64 25.85
N ASN A 22 5.20 -21.45 27.06
CA ASN A 22 5.41 -22.52 27.99
C ASN A 22 4.06 -23.21 28.27
N SER A 23 4.03 -24.51 28.15
CA SER A 23 2.87 -25.40 28.22
C SER A 23 2.19 -25.52 29.60
N ASP A 24 2.45 -24.59 30.51
CA ASP A 24 2.02 -24.72 31.90
C ASP A 24 0.89 -23.80 32.34
N VAL A 25 0.08 -23.29 31.39
CA VAL A 25 -1.21 -22.70 31.75
C VAL A 25 -2.30 -23.76 31.57
N GLU A 26 -2.22 -24.82 32.31
CA GLU A 26 -3.41 -25.62 32.61
C GLU A 26 -4.31 -24.81 33.55
N GLY A 27 -4.98 -23.82 32.98
CA GLY A 27 -6.08 -23.10 33.62
C GLY A 27 -7.24 -24.08 33.87
N ALA A 28 -7.74 -24.11 35.08
CA ALA A 28 -8.78 -25.01 35.58
C ALA A 28 -10.15 -24.89 34.82
N PHE A 29 -10.20 -24.25 33.71
CA PHE A 29 -11.44 -23.93 32.96
C PHE A 29 -11.83 -24.94 31.87
N TYR A 30 -10.98 -25.94 31.56
CA TYR A 30 -11.24 -26.82 30.41
C TYR A 30 -11.30 -28.31 30.75
N LYS A 31 -11.83 -28.67 31.90
CA LYS A 31 -11.86 -30.10 32.29
C LYS A 31 -12.86 -30.96 31.50
N ASN A 32 -13.69 -30.39 30.63
CA ASN A 32 -14.62 -31.16 29.79
C ASN A 32 -14.93 -30.49 28.43
N ALA A 33 -14.15 -29.55 27.96
CA ALA A 33 -14.33 -29.06 26.61
C ALA A 33 -13.76 -30.08 25.63
N GLU A 34 -14.56 -30.58 24.72
CA GLU A 34 -14.06 -31.17 23.50
C GLU A 34 -13.07 -30.16 22.89
N ILE A 35 -11.85 -30.61 22.63
CA ILE A 35 -10.81 -29.74 22.09
C ILE A 35 -11.10 -29.62 20.61
N PHE A 36 -11.79 -28.56 20.24
CA PHE A 36 -12.04 -28.24 18.85
C PHE A 36 -10.74 -27.78 18.15
N ASP A 37 -10.62 -28.01 16.87
CA ASP A 37 -9.44 -27.70 16.09
C ASP A 37 -9.19 -26.19 16.00
N ASN A 38 -10.23 -25.38 16.05
CA ASN A 38 -10.14 -23.91 16.12
C ASN A 38 -9.20 -23.32 15.06
N VAL A 39 -9.51 -23.56 13.82
CA VAL A 39 -8.75 -22.98 12.70
C VAL A 39 -9.02 -21.49 12.60
N SER A 40 -7.98 -20.69 12.39
CA SER A 40 -8.06 -19.23 12.33
C SER A 40 -6.91 -18.68 11.50
N PHE A 41 -7.15 -17.61 10.73
CA PHE A 41 -6.04 -16.81 10.21
C PHE A 41 -5.32 -16.09 11.35
N THR A 42 -4.06 -15.73 11.14
CA THR A 42 -3.23 -15.07 12.18
C THR A 42 -3.64 -13.62 12.40
N SER A 43 -4.11 -12.94 11.34
CA SER A 43 -4.54 -11.55 11.38
C SER A 43 -5.76 -11.33 10.48
N ASP A 44 -6.65 -10.43 10.89
CA ASP A 44 -7.72 -9.84 10.09
C ASP A 44 -7.24 -8.60 9.32
N GLU A 45 -6.09 -8.06 9.68
CA GLU A 45 -5.44 -7.02 8.91
C GLU A 45 -4.99 -7.55 7.55
N SER A 46 -5.17 -6.74 6.53
CA SER A 46 -4.72 -7.06 5.17
C SER A 46 -3.20 -7.20 5.14
N ALA A 47 -2.73 -8.23 4.45
CA ALA A 47 -1.32 -8.31 4.08
C ALA A 47 -1.09 -7.44 2.85
N GLU A 48 -0.51 -6.24 3.03
CA GLU A 48 -0.27 -5.28 1.95
C GLU A 48 1.17 -5.34 1.46
N ILE A 49 1.35 -5.36 0.15
CA ILE A 49 2.66 -5.32 -0.48
C ILE A 49 2.64 -4.42 -1.70
N THR A 50 3.64 -3.52 -1.79
CA THR A 50 3.91 -2.74 -2.99
C THR A 50 5.10 -3.33 -3.73
N THR A 51 4.96 -3.58 -5.02
CA THR A 51 6.01 -4.22 -5.83
C THR A 51 6.02 -3.71 -7.27
N ASP A 52 7.22 -3.58 -7.83
CA ASP A 52 7.47 -3.38 -9.26
C ASP A 52 7.80 -4.69 -10.00
N GLU A 53 7.79 -5.80 -9.30
CA GLU A 53 8.02 -7.12 -9.88
C GLU A 53 6.78 -7.61 -10.67
N GLU A 54 7.00 -8.47 -11.68
CA GLU A 54 5.90 -9.07 -12.46
C GLU A 54 5.13 -10.13 -11.68
N THR A 55 5.76 -10.69 -10.66
CA THR A 55 5.20 -11.76 -9.83
C THR A 55 5.65 -11.58 -8.39
N VAL A 56 4.71 -11.68 -7.47
CA VAL A 56 4.98 -11.63 -6.04
C VAL A 56 4.23 -12.74 -5.32
N THR A 57 4.84 -13.29 -4.26
CA THR A 57 4.20 -14.32 -3.42
C THR A 57 4.14 -13.83 -1.98
N VAL A 58 2.96 -13.97 -1.39
CA VAL A 58 2.64 -13.59 -0.01
C VAL A 58 2.28 -14.85 0.77
N ASP A 59 2.88 -15.03 1.94
CA ASP A 59 2.59 -16.13 2.85
C ASP A 59 1.43 -15.74 3.79
N VAL A 60 0.30 -16.44 3.68
CA VAL A 60 -0.86 -16.31 4.56
C VAL A 60 -0.81 -17.41 5.60
N ILE A 61 -0.67 -17.02 6.86
CA ILE A 61 -0.49 -17.95 7.98
C ILE A 61 -1.85 -18.33 8.58
N VAL A 62 -2.07 -19.63 8.73
CA VAL A 62 -3.26 -20.22 9.35
C VAL A 62 -2.85 -21.03 10.55
N ASN A 63 -3.54 -20.84 11.67
CA ASN A 63 -3.28 -21.52 12.93
C ASN A 63 -4.42 -22.48 13.29
N ARG A 64 -4.09 -23.54 14.05
CA ARG A 64 -5.07 -24.36 14.75
C ARG A 64 -4.71 -24.53 16.24
N ALA A 65 -5.70 -24.59 17.10
CA ALA A 65 -5.50 -24.74 18.54
C ALA A 65 -5.17 -26.19 18.93
N ASN A 66 -5.92 -27.17 18.41
CA ASN A 66 -5.69 -28.58 18.68
C ASN A 66 -4.64 -29.14 17.71
N LYS A 67 -3.51 -29.60 18.25
CA LYS A 67 -2.39 -30.14 17.45
C LYS A 67 -2.45 -31.67 17.28
N LYS A 68 -3.44 -32.34 17.91
CA LYS A 68 -3.51 -33.80 17.94
C LYS A 68 -4.16 -34.32 16.67
N GLY A 69 -3.47 -35.20 16.00
CA GLY A 69 -3.91 -35.79 14.74
C GLY A 69 -3.63 -34.90 13.53
N ALA A 70 -3.76 -35.43 12.34
CA ALA A 70 -3.78 -34.65 11.11
C ALA A 70 -5.15 -33.97 10.96
N LEU A 71 -5.18 -32.77 10.38
CA LEU A 71 -6.40 -32.03 10.10
C LEU A 71 -6.36 -31.50 8.66
N THR A 72 -7.48 -31.62 7.97
CA THR A 72 -7.73 -30.94 6.70
C THR A 72 -8.83 -29.90 6.93
N ALA A 73 -8.54 -28.64 6.72
CA ALA A 73 -9.48 -27.55 6.79
C ALA A 73 -9.72 -26.96 5.38
N HIS A 74 -10.82 -26.23 5.19
CA HIS A 74 -11.21 -25.71 3.89
C HIS A 74 -11.41 -24.20 3.93
N TYR A 75 -11.14 -23.55 2.80
CA TYR A 75 -11.40 -22.13 2.62
C TYR A 75 -11.92 -21.85 1.21
N THR A 76 -12.51 -20.68 1.03
CA THR A 76 -12.94 -20.14 -0.25
C THR A 76 -12.19 -18.86 -0.54
N THR A 77 -12.06 -18.52 -1.81
CA THR A 77 -11.34 -17.33 -2.26
C THR A 77 -12.18 -16.50 -3.24
N VAL A 78 -11.91 -15.19 -3.24
CA VAL A 78 -12.43 -14.26 -4.22
C VAL A 78 -11.28 -13.32 -4.62
N ALA A 79 -11.08 -13.13 -5.92
CA ALA A 79 -10.13 -12.17 -6.47
C ALA A 79 -10.86 -10.93 -6.98
N SER A 80 -10.24 -9.75 -6.88
CA SER A 80 -10.75 -8.51 -7.49
C SER A 80 -10.75 -8.57 -9.02
N GLU A 81 -9.82 -9.36 -9.59
CA GLU A 81 -9.69 -9.56 -11.03
C GLU A 81 -9.25 -10.99 -11.32
N ASP A 82 -9.89 -11.62 -12.32
CA ASP A 82 -9.61 -12.98 -12.72
C ASP A 82 -8.22 -13.12 -13.34
N GLY A 83 -7.51 -14.20 -12.98
CA GLY A 83 -6.22 -14.55 -13.57
C GLY A 83 -5.01 -13.83 -12.97
N ILE A 84 -5.22 -12.97 -11.97
CA ILE A 84 -4.14 -12.29 -11.25
C ILE A 84 -3.60 -13.18 -10.13
N PHE A 85 -4.49 -13.77 -9.31
CA PHE A 85 -4.08 -14.54 -8.14
C PHE A 85 -4.21 -16.04 -8.34
N THR A 86 -3.25 -16.75 -7.75
CA THR A 86 -3.31 -18.19 -7.53
C THR A 86 -2.84 -18.49 -6.11
N ASP A 87 -3.30 -19.58 -5.52
CA ASP A 87 -2.77 -20.07 -4.25
C ASP A 87 -2.41 -21.54 -4.36
N ASP A 88 -1.46 -22.01 -3.53
CA ASP A 88 -0.96 -23.37 -3.56
C ASP A 88 -1.88 -24.36 -2.81
N GLY A 89 -2.78 -23.86 -1.97
CA GLY A 89 -3.74 -24.69 -1.21
C GLY A 89 -4.96 -25.11 -2.01
N ASN A 90 -5.35 -24.35 -3.04
CA ASN A 90 -6.54 -24.61 -3.86
C ASN A 90 -7.80 -24.88 -3.02
N GLY A 91 -8.02 -24.10 -1.97
CA GLY A 91 -9.18 -24.23 -1.06
C GLY A 91 -8.99 -25.23 0.08
N VAL A 92 -7.80 -25.80 0.25
CA VAL A 92 -7.51 -26.82 1.27
C VAL A 92 -6.28 -26.41 2.12
N ILE A 93 -6.37 -26.58 3.41
CA ILE A 93 -5.29 -26.35 4.38
C ILE A 93 -5.01 -27.68 5.08
N GLU A 94 -3.79 -28.15 5.00
CA GLU A 94 -3.40 -29.41 5.65
C GLU A 94 -2.47 -29.14 6.84
N PHE A 95 -2.81 -29.75 7.97
CA PHE A 95 -1.98 -29.76 9.18
C PHE A 95 -1.57 -31.21 9.49
N ALA A 96 -0.29 -31.48 9.54
CA ALA A 96 0.23 -32.74 10.03
C ALA A 96 -0.01 -32.92 11.55
N ASP A 97 0.05 -34.15 12.05
CA ASP A 97 -0.01 -34.40 13.49
C ASP A 97 1.10 -33.63 14.23
N GLY A 98 0.72 -32.93 15.28
CA GLY A 98 1.62 -32.05 16.07
C GLY A 98 1.82 -30.65 15.48
N GLN A 99 1.39 -30.38 14.27
CA GLN A 99 1.54 -29.07 13.60
C GLN A 99 0.45 -28.10 14.05
N ALA A 100 0.84 -26.88 14.45
CA ALA A 100 -0.08 -25.83 14.87
C ALA A 100 -0.33 -24.78 13.79
N THR A 101 0.51 -24.70 12.78
CA THR A 101 0.55 -23.62 11.81
C THR A 101 0.69 -24.21 10.42
N ALA A 102 -0.10 -23.73 9.48
CA ALA A 102 0.03 -23.96 8.04
C ALA A 102 0.21 -22.63 7.31
N VAL A 103 0.72 -22.69 6.08
CA VAL A 103 0.94 -21.51 5.25
C VAL A 103 0.27 -21.75 3.91
N ILE A 104 -0.53 -20.78 3.47
CA ILE A 104 -1.05 -20.69 2.11
C ILE A 104 -0.18 -19.69 1.36
N LYS A 105 0.44 -20.08 0.27
CA LYS A 105 1.21 -19.19 -0.59
C LYS A 105 0.29 -18.60 -1.66
N VAL A 106 0.00 -17.32 -1.53
CA VAL A 106 -0.77 -16.56 -2.51
C VAL A 106 0.21 -15.90 -3.47
N THR A 107 0.10 -16.20 -4.75
CA THR A 107 0.94 -15.62 -5.80
C THR A 107 0.11 -14.72 -6.70
N ALA A 108 0.52 -13.46 -6.83
CA ALA A 108 -0.02 -12.52 -7.81
C ALA A 108 0.92 -12.43 -9.02
N SER A 109 0.36 -12.45 -10.22
CA SER A 109 1.08 -12.35 -11.49
C SER A 109 0.21 -11.71 -12.57
N ASN A 110 0.80 -11.36 -13.72
CA ASN A 110 0.11 -10.69 -14.83
C ASN A 110 -0.53 -9.33 -14.45
N MET A 111 0.00 -8.69 -13.43
CA MET A 111 -0.50 -7.42 -12.92
C MET A 111 -0.21 -6.27 -13.91
N ALA A 112 -1.20 -5.43 -14.18
CA ALA A 112 -0.97 -4.16 -14.85
C ALA A 112 -0.32 -3.18 -13.87
N LYS A 113 0.66 -2.42 -14.35
CA LYS A 113 1.38 -1.43 -13.53
C LYS A 113 0.47 -0.27 -13.11
N GLY A 114 0.66 0.19 -11.88
CA GLY A 114 -0.12 1.28 -11.29
C GLY A 114 -1.54 0.89 -10.90
N GLN A 115 -1.80 -0.38 -10.62
CA GLN A 115 -3.10 -0.91 -10.23
C GLN A 115 -3.00 -1.67 -8.90
N ASP A 116 -4.11 -1.69 -8.18
CA ASP A 116 -4.27 -2.39 -6.92
C ASP A 116 -5.12 -3.65 -7.13
N TYR A 117 -4.68 -4.74 -6.54
CA TYR A 117 -5.34 -6.03 -6.64
C TYR A 117 -5.60 -6.59 -5.25
N GLN A 118 -6.74 -7.24 -5.05
CA GLN A 118 -7.15 -7.81 -3.78
C GLN A 118 -7.54 -9.27 -3.91
N TYR A 119 -7.15 -10.06 -2.92
CA TYR A 119 -7.47 -11.48 -2.82
C TYR A 119 -7.99 -11.78 -1.42
N TRP A 120 -9.26 -12.13 -1.33
CA TRP A 120 -9.93 -12.47 -0.08
C TRP A 120 -9.89 -13.96 0.14
N LEU A 121 -9.53 -14.38 1.34
CA LEU A 121 -9.58 -15.77 1.79
C LEU A 121 -10.55 -15.85 2.97
N LYS A 122 -11.44 -16.83 2.95
CA LYS A 122 -12.42 -17.08 4.00
C LYS A 122 -12.49 -18.56 4.33
N LEU A 123 -12.32 -18.92 5.61
CA LEU A 123 -12.55 -20.28 6.08
C LEU A 123 -13.99 -20.71 5.82
N SER A 124 -14.18 -21.97 5.47
CA SER A 124 -15.51 -22.54 5.25
C SER A 124 -16.32 -22.55 6.54
N ASP A 125 -17.64 -22.42 6.40
CA ASP A 125 -18.53 -22.30 7.57
C ASP A 125 -18.46 -23.54 8.49
N ASP A 126 -18.19 -24.72 7.94
CA ASP A 126 -18.00 -25.96 8.69
C ASP A 126 -16.82 -25.87 9.69
N GLU A 127 -15.77 -25.14 9.32
CA GLU A 127 -14.59 -24.92 10.18
C GLU A 127 -14.85 -23.91 11.31
N ILE A 128 -15.92 -23.13 11.17
CA ILE A 128 -16.31 -22.05 12.08
C ILE A 128 -17.47 -22.52 12.98
N LEU A 129 -18.40 -23.36 12.47
CA LEU A 129 -19.67 -23.68 13.08
C LEU A 129 -19.65 -24.85 14.08
N GLU A 130 -18.57 -25.61 14.17
CA GLU A 130 -18.45 -26.71 15.14
C GLU A 130 -18.38 -26.25 16.61
N ARG A 131 -18.99 -25.08 16.95
CA ARG A 131 -18.83 -24.47 18.27
C ARG A 131 -20.13 -24.03 18.89
N ASP A 132 -20.31 -24.45 20.12
CA ASP A 132 -21.31 -23.88 21.01
C ASP A 132 -20.97 -22.44 21.48
N THR A 133 -19.71 -21.99 21.25
CA THR A 133 -19.26 -20.65 21.61
C THR A 133 -18.32 -20.10 20.53
N VAL A 134 -18.70 -19.01 19.90
CA VAL A 134 -17.81 -18.21 19.06
C VAL A 134 -16.72 -17.64 19.99
N LEU A 135 -15.48 -18.02 19.76
CA LEU A 135 -14.37 -17.32 20.42
C LEU A 135 -14.31 -15.92 19.83
N GLU A 136 -14.41 -14.91 20.68
CA GLU A 136 -14.41 -13.47 20.28
C GLU A 136 -13.24 -13.07 19.38
N ASN A 137 -12.19 -13.92 19.28
CA ASN A 137 -10.96 -13.63 18.55
C ASN A 137 -10.68 -14.62 17.41
N GLN A 138 -11.67 -15.34 16.90
CA GLN A 138 -11.42 -16.18 15.72
C GLN A 138 -11.48 -15.33 14.44
N ILE A 139 -10.36 -15.29 13.74
CA ILE A 139 -10.24 -14.61 12.45
C ILE A 139 -10.58 -15.61 11.34
N SER A 140 -11.78 -15.50 10.80
CA SER A 140 -12.29 -16.41 9.77
C SER A 140 -12.02 -15.94 8.33
N GLN A 141 -11.55 -14.71 8.17
CA GLN A 141 -11.22 -14.13 6.86
C GLN A 141 -10.01 -13.24 6.94
N THR A 142 -9.28 -13.14 5.85
CA THR A 142 -8.16 -12.21 5.66
C THR A 142 -8.07 -11.77 4.22
N THR A 143 -7.27 -10.73 3.95
CA THR A 143 -7.11 -10.17 2.61
C THR A 143 -5.63 -10.01 2.29
N VAL A 144 -5.25 -10.33 1.06
CA VAL A 144 -3.95 -9.96 0.49
C VAL A 144 -4.20 -8.80 -0.48
N ILE A 145 -3.48 -7.70 -0.31
CA ILE A 145 -3.53 -6.54 -1.19
C ILE A 145 -2.15 -6.39 -1.84
N VAL A 146 -2.14 -6.29 -3.16
CA VAL A 146 -0.93 -6.07 -3.95
C VAL A 146 -1.07 -4.78 -4.74
N HIS A 147 -0.20 -3.81 -4.45
CA HIS A 147 -0.05 -2.57 -5.18
C HIS A 147 1.05 -2.76 -6.23
N SER A 148 0.66 -2.91 -7.51
CA SER A 148 1.62 -3.05 -8.61
C SER A 148 2.15 -1.70 -9.01
N ASP A 149 3.35 -1.34 -8.54
CA ASP A 149 3.99 -0.06 -8.87
C ASP A 149 4.66 -0.09 -10.25
N TYR A 150 4.99 1.08 -10.77
CA TYR A 150 5.76 1.25 -11.99
C TYR A 150 7.26 1.02 -11.73
N ASN A 151 7.99 0.59 -12.76
CA ASN A 151 9.44 0.74 -12.78
C ASN A 151 9.77 2.21 -13.08
N TRP A 152 10.28 2.94 -12.08
CA TRP A 152 10.56 4.37 -12.19
C TRP A 152 12.00 4.62 -12.63
N LEU A 153 12.16 5.37 -13.73
CA LEU A 153 13.44 5.74 -14.31
C LEU A 153 13.73 7.23 -14.10
N ASP A 154 15.02 7.59 -13.98
CA ASP A 154 15.44 9.00 -13.96
C ASP A 154 14.99 9.72 -15.23
N ALA A 155 14.23 10.78 -15.10
CA ALA A 155 13.75 11.64 -16.18
C ALA A 155 14.28 13.08 -16.08
N GLY A 156 15.22 13.34 -15.18
CA GLY A 156 15.90 14.61 -15.02
C GLY A 156 15.48 15.41 -13.81
N TYR A 157 15.43 16.73 -13.95
CA TYR A 157 15.24 17.64 -12.82
C TYR A 157 14.37 18.84 -13.21
N CYS A 158 13.70 19.41 -12.19
CA CYS A 158 13.06 20.70 -12.33
C CYS A 158 13.53 21.72 -11.24
N THR A 159 13.25 22.98 -11.51
CA THR A 159 13.17 24.00 -10.47
C THR A 159 11.72 24.13 -10.07
N PHE A 160 11.40 23.93 -8.81
CA PHE A 160 10.05 23.93 -8.27
C PHE A 160 9.82 25.16 -7.40
N VAL A 161 8.68 25.82 -7.55
CA VAL A 161 8.26 26.98 -6.76
C VAL A 161 6.89 26.71 -6.18
N ASP A 162 6.84 26.69 -4.88
CA ASP A 162 5.61 26.59 -4.11
C ASP A 162 5.09 28.00 -3.78
N TYR A 163 3.88 28.32 -4.20
CA TYR A 163 3.23 29.61 -3.91
C TYR A 163 2.25 29.55 -2.75
N THR A 164 2.01 28.37 -2.21
CA THR A 164 0.98 28.16 -1.18
C THR A 164 1.58 28.03 0.20
N PHE A 165 2.55 27.15 0.37
CA PHE A 165 3.12 26.82 1.66
C PHE A 165 4.43 27.57 1.94
N SER A 166 5.15 28.00 0.90
CA SER A 166 6.37 28.78 1.04
C SER A 166 6.07 30.23 1.36
N LYS A 167 6.49 30.72 2.54
CA LYS A 167 6.29 32.11 2.97
C LYS A 167 7.12 33.11 2.16
N ASP A 168 8.21 32.68 1.55
CA ASP A 168 9.17 33.52 0.84
C ASP A 168 9.21 33.28 -0.69
N GLY A 169 8.43 32.33 -1.19
CA GLY A 169 8.39 31.97 -2.61
C GLY A 169 9.73 31.45 -3.13
N SER A 170 10.57 30.90 -2.26
CA SER A 170 11.86 30.36 -2.65
C SER A 170 11.72 29.18 -3.60
N ALA A 171 12.61 29.12 -4.59
CA ALA A 171 12.62 28.04 -5.57
C ALA A 171 13.53 26.89 -5.10
N ALA A 172 12.98 25.69 -4.99
CA ALA A 172 13.76 24.47 -4.85
C ALA A 172 14.39 24.11 -6.20
N LYS A 173 15.70 23.93 -6.24
CA LYS A 173 16.46 23.57 -7.48
C LYS A 173 16.81 22.11 -7.48
N ASN A 174 16.92 21.55 -8.69
CA ASN A 174 17.31 20.16 -8.93
C ASN A 174 16.38 19.17 -8.24
N VAL A 175 15.08 19.47 -8.18
CA VAL A 175 14.06 18.54 -7.71
C VAL A 175 13.95 17.40 -8.72
N PRO A 176 14.12 16.14 -8.32
CA PRO A 176 14.14 15.02 -9.26
C PRO A 176 12.77 14.83 -9.93
N ILE A 177 12.82 14.46 -11.20
CA ILE A 177 11.67 13.96 -11.95
C ILE A 177 11.98 12.52 -12.37
N ILE A 178 11.04 11.62 -12.17
CA ILE A 178 11.12 10.24 -12.63
C ILE A 178 9.98 9.96 -13.61
N ASN A 179 10.17 8.96 -14.46
CA ASN A 179 9.20 8.52 -15.45
C ASN A 179 8.87 7.05 -15.24
N ALA A 180 7.60 6.71 -15.28
CA ALA A 180 7.17 5.33 -15.33
C ALA A 180 7.57 4.72 -16.68
N GLU A 181 8.40 3.70 -16.66
CA GLU A 181 9.01 3.09 -17.84
C GLU A 181 7.98 2.73 -18.91
N GLY A 182 8.24 3.14 -20.15
CA GLY A 182 7.34 2.86 -21.28
C GLY A 182 6.04 3.68 -21.31
N THR A 183 5.86 4.66 -20.42
CA THR A 183 4.68 5.49 -20.33
C THR A 183 4.99 6.97 -20.48
N ASN A 184 3.96 7.80 -20.49
CA ASN A 184 4.05 9.25 -20.39
C ASN A 184 3.67 9.78 -18.98
N ILE A 185 3.75 8.92 -17.96
CA ILE A 185 3.50 9.24 -16.57
C ILE A 185 4.81 9.68 -15.92
N TYR A 186 4.78 10.80 -15.22
CA TYR A 186 5.92 11.39 -14.54
C TYR A 186 5.59 11.72 -13.10
N ARG A 187 6.62 11.74 -12.25
CA ARG A 187 6.49 12.07 -10.83
C ARG A 187 7.61 13.05 -10.45
N ILE A 188 7.23 14.19 -9.85
CA ILE A 188 8.18 15.09 -9.19
C ILE A 188 8.33 14.60 -7.77
N ILE A 189 9.57 14.33 -7.35
CA ILE A 189 9.87 13.67 -6.09
C ILE A 189 10.10 14.70 -5.00
N HIS A 190 9.33 14.63 -3.93
CA HIS A 190 9.41 15.47 -2.74
C HIS A 190 9.52 16.97 -3.07
N PRO A 191 8.62 17.53 -3.88
CA PRO A 191 8.77 18.92 -4.33
C PRO A 191 8.58 19.95 -3.20
N PHE A 192 7.90 19.59 -2.11
CA PHE A 192 7.57 20.47 -1.00
C PHE A 192 8.48 20.32 0.23
N VAL A 193 9.42 19.38 0.22
CA VAL A 193 10.33 19.09 1.37
C VAL A 193 11.18 20.30 1.81
N SER A 194 11.57 21.15 0.87
CA SER A 194 12.39 22.33 1.22
C SER A 194 11.67 23.34 2.12
N VAL A 195 10.36 23.21 2.28
CA VAL A 195 9.51 24.15 2.97
C VAL A 195 9.22 23.75 4.42
N TYR A 196 9.13 22.44 4.71
CA TYR A 196 8.62 21.95 6.00
C TYR A 196 9.41 20.81 6.65
N GLY A 197 10.39 20.24 5.98
CA GLY A 197 11.37 19.30 6.58
C GLY A 197 10.86 17.88 6.89
N GLU A 198 9.59 17.59 6.71
CA GLU A 198 8.99 16.32 7.15
C GLU A 198 8.10 15.61 6.10
N GLY A 199 8.20 15.90 4.84
CA GLY A 199 7.38 15.24 3.81
C GLY A 199 8.18 14.22 2.99
N GLU A 200 8.65 13.12 3.60
CA GLU A 200 9.50 12.16 2.88
C GLU A 200 8.80 11.46 1.72
N ASP A 201 7.46 11.39 1.70
CA ASP A 201 6.70 10.62 0.72
C ASP A 201 5.77 11.44 -0.18
N THR A 202 5.87 12.77 -0.16
CA THR A 202 5.02 13.62 -0.99
C THR A 202 5.54 13.72 -2.42
N ASN A 203 4.74 13.30 -3.38
CA ASN A 203 5.08 13.34 -4.79
C ASN A 203 3.97 14.01 -5.59
N VAL A 204 4.34 14.66 -6.69
CA VAL A 204 3.37 15.21 -7.65
C VAL A 204 3.42 14.41 -8.93
N GLN A 205 2.36 13.67 -9.22
CA GLN A 205 2.27 12.79 -10.38
C GLN A 205 1.43 13.40 -11.49
N PHE A 206 1.89 13.27 -12.73
CA PHE A 206 1.20 13.82 -13.88
C PHE A 206 1.46 13.02 -15.17
N VAL A 207 0.55 13.15 -16.12
CA VAL A 207 0.70 12.66 -17.49
C VAL A 207 1.23 13.81 -18.36
N TYR A 208 2.30 13.56 -19.12
CA TYR A 208 2.79 14.47 -20.15
C TYR A 208 2.09 14.16 -21.48
N ASN A 209 1.27 15.09 -21.95
CA ASN A 209 0.46 14.90 -23.14
C ASN A 209 1.25 15.20 -24.44
N PRO A 210 0.82 14.66 -25.60
CA PRO A 210 1.49 14.88 -26.89
C PRO A 210 1.55 16.35 -27.33
N ASP A 211 0.64 17.19 -26.86
CA ASP A 211 0.58 18.65 -27.12
C ASP A 211 1.48 19.45 -26.15
N SER A 212 2.31 18.77 -25.36
CA SER A 212 3.16 19.33 -24.31
C SER A 212 2.41 19.92 -23.12
N SER A 213 1.12 19.72 -23.01
CA SER A 213 0.37 19.98 -21.77
C SER A 213 0.63 18.87 -20.75
N ILE A 214 0.25 19.12 -19.50
CA ILE A 214 0.24 18.10 -18.46
C ILE A 214 -1.14 17.96 -17.86
N SER A 215 -1.46 16.74 -17.42
CA SER A 215 -2.66 16.42 -16.66
C SER A 215 -2.24 15.73 -15.38
N PHE A 216 -2.65 16.25 -14.22
CA PHE A 216 -2.29 15.65 -12.97
C PHE A 216 -3.07 14.37 -12.71
N ILE A 217 -2.41 13.38 -12.16
CA ILE A 217 -3.03 12.18 -11.62
C ILE A 217 -3.31 12.47 -10.16
N THR A 218 -4.60 12.47 -9.82
CA THR A 218 -5.07 12.75 -8.47
C THR A 218 -5.59 11.46 -7.87
N ASP A 219 -5.03 11.06 -6.74
CA ASP A 219 -5.55 9.97 -5.92
C ASP A 219 -6.10 10.54 -4.62
N SER A 220 -7.25 10.03 -4.17
CA SER A 220 -7.89 10.46 -2.93
C SER A 220 -7.16 10.00 -1.67
N SER A 221 -6.25 9.04 -1.79
CA SER A 221 -5.50 8.45 -0.69
C SER A 221 -4.08 9.01 -0.55
N GLU A 222 -3.56 9.70 -1.57
CA GLU A 222 -2.20 10.22 -1.53
C GLU A 222 -2.16 11.63 -0.93
N CYS A 223 -1.30 11.81 0.07
CA CYS A 223 -0.89 13.12 0.57
C CYS A 223 0.02 13.79 -0.47
N VAL A 224 -0.34 14.98 -0.91
CA VAL A 224 0.46 15.77 -1.88
C VAL A 224 1.52 16.61 -1.18
N ALA A 225 1.20 17.11 0.02
CA ALA A 225 2.08 17.91 0.83
C ALA A 225 1.66 17.85 2.31
N THR A 226 2.63 17.93 3.20
CA THR A 226 2.41 18.06 4.63
C THR A 226 2.83 19.47 5.05
N TYR A 227 2.04 20.15 5.86
CA TYR A 227 2.39 21.46 6.36
C TYR A 227 2.07 21.62 7.85
N ALA A 228 2.86 22.44 8.55
CA ALA A 228 2.68 22.71 9.96
C ALA A 228 2.15 24.12 10.18
N VAL A 229 1.07 24.26 10.96
CA VAL A 229 0.50 25.53 11.39
C VAL A 229 0.28 25.46 12.90
N ASP A 230 0.84 26.41 13.65
CA ASP A 230 0.65 26.56 15.11
C ASP A 230 0.94 25.27 15.92
N GLY A 231 1.91 24.45 15.44
CA GLY A 231 2.33 23.22 16.08
C GLY A 231 1.48 21.98 15.74
N SER A 232 0.50 22.13 14.87
CA SER A 232 -0.28 21.02 14.30
C SER A 232 0.21 20.72 12.88
N VAL A 233 0.27 19.43 12.53
CA VAL A 233 0.63 18.96 11.19
C VAL A 233 -0.63 18.60 10.45
N TYR A 234 -0.76 19.02 9.20
CA TYR A 234 -1.90 18.78 8.34
C TYR A 234 -1.42 18.16 7.03
N ASP A 235 -2.10 17.11 6.61
CA ASP A 235 -1.89 16.51 5.31
C ASP A 235 -2.77 17.21 4.27
N PHE A 236 -2.16 17.58 3.15
CA PHE A 236 -2.85 18.17 2.03
C PHE A 236 -3.11 17.11 0.99
N MET A 237 -4.39 16.81 0.77
CA MET A 237 -4.86 15.78 -0.13
C MET A 237 -5.34 16.40 -1.45
N TRP A 238 -5.21 15.63 -2.53
CA TRP A 238 -5.70 16.05 -3.84
C TRP A 238 -6.67 15.02 -4.42
N PRO A 239 -7.91 14.96 -3.93
CA PRO A 239 -8.87 13.98 -4.36
C PRO A 239 -9.22 14.08 -5.86
N ALA A 240 -9.40 12.95 -6.51
CA ALA A 240 -9.74 12.86 -7.93
C ALA A 240 -10.97 13.70 -8.33
N ARG A 241 -11.93 13.87 -7.40
CA ARG A 241 -13.10 14.75 -7.59
C ARG A 241 -12.76 16.23 -7.83
N PHE A 242 -11.54 16.66 -7.46
CA PHE A 242 -11.06 18.02 -7.66
C PHE A 242 -10.25 18.22 -8.94
N ALA A 243 -10.01 17.18 -9.73
CA ALA A 243 -9.26 17.27 -10.98
C ALA A 243 -9.87 18.32 -11.95
N SER A 244 -11.19 18.49 -11.95
CA SER A 244 -11.88 19.51 -12.78
C SER A 244 -11.61 20.95 -12.35
N TYR A 245 -11.11 21.18 -11.14
CA TYR A 245 -10.72 22.51 -10.63
C TYR A 245 -9.23 22.80 -10.79
N CYS A 246 -8.50 21.90 -11.44
CA CYS A 246 -7.10 22.11 -11.78
C CYS A 246 -6.99 22.87 -13.09
N SER A 247 -6.23 23.95 -13.10
CA SER A 247 -5.81 24.65 -14.31
C SER A 247 -4.30 24.63 -14.42
N VAL A 248 -3.82 24.35 -15.63
CA VAL A 248 -2.39 24.36 -15.96
C VAL A 248 -2.16 25.32 -17.10
N VAL A 249 -1.24 26.27 -16.90
CA VAL A 249 -0.73 27.13 -17.97
C VAL A 249 0.71 26.73 -18.22
N ASN A 250 1.03 26.38 -19.46
CA ASN A 250 2.40 26.05 -19.86
C ASN A 250 2.98 27.05 -20.86
N SER A 251 4.26 27.28 -20.74
CA SER A 251 5.08 28.06 -21.68
C SER A 251 6.41 27.34 -21.89
N GLY A 252 6.51 26.55 -22.96
CA GLY A 252 7.65 25.67 -23.18
C GLY A 252 7.75 24.64 -22.03
N ASN A 253 8.90 24.65 -21.35
CA ASN A 253 9.19 23.73 -20.23
C ASN A 253 8.78 24.28 -18.84
N VAL A 254 7.99 25.37 -18.80
CA VAL A 254 7.49 25.96 -17.54
C VAL A 254 6.01 25.65 -17.42
N TYR A 255 5.62 25.11 -16.26
CA TYR A 255 4.24 24.77 -15.94
C TYR A 255 3.83 25.49 -14.67
N GLN A 256 2.77 26.27 -14.76
CA GLN A 256 2.17 26.95 -13.62
C GLN A 256 0.79 26.37 -13.37
N THR A 257 0.52 26.03 -12.13
CA THR A 257 -0.70 25.33 -11.73
C THR A 257 -1.51 26.16 -10.76
N SER A 258 -2.82 26.01 -10.83
CA SER A 258 -3.75 26.45 -9.80
C SER A 258 -4.80 25.39 -9.63
N MET A 259 -5.04 24.96 -8.41
CA MET A 259 -5.92 23.85 -8.10
C MET A 259 -6.63 24.02 -6.78
N LEU A 260 -7.56 23.14 -6.51
CA LEU A 260 -8.27 23.03 -5.24
C LEU A 260 -7.82 21.76 -4.52
N GLY A 261 -7.49 21.86 -3.27
CA GLY A 261 -7.12 20.72 -2.43
C GLY A 261 -7.96 20.61 -1.17
N LEU A 262 -7.84 19.51 -0.48
CA LEU A 262 -8.51 19.17 0.76
C LEU A 262 -7.47 19.06 1.87
N VAL A 263 -7.72 19.72 2.99
CA VAL A 263 -6.96 19.54 4.23
C VAL A 263 -7.57 18.41 5.01
N ASP A 264 -6.78 17.42 5.39
CA ASP A 264 -7.24 16.24 6.09
C ASP A 264 -7.92 16.59 7.43
N GLY A 265 -9.01 15.89 7.72
CA GLY A 265 -9.77 15.97 8.96
C GLY A 265 -10.80 17.09 9.05
N ASP A 266 -10.67 18.19 8.31
CA ASP A 266 -11.51 19.37 8.48
C ASP A 266 -12.49 19.65 7.34
N GLY A 267 -12.38 18.92 6.22
CA GLY A 267 -13.22 19.16 5.04
C GLY A 267 -12.99 20.53 4.40
N TYR A 268 -11.90 21.20 4.73
CA TYR A 268 -11.55 22.50 4.17
C TYR A 268 -11.04 22.36 2.74
N HIS A 269 -11.68 23.09 1.84
CA HIS A 269 -11.19 23.28 0.48
C HIS A 269 -10.32 24.53 0.46
N THR A 270 -9.10 24.43 -0.01
CA THR A 270 -8.21 25.58 -0.15
C THR A 270 -7.61 25.66 -1.53
N GLY A 271 -7.41 26.89 -2.01
CA GLY A 271 -6.66 27.14 -3.24
C GLY A 271 -5.19 26.77 -3.03
N PHE A 272 -4.64 26.09 -4.01
CA PHE A 272 -3.27 25.60 -4.00
C PHE A 272 -2.60 25.89 -5.33
N SER A 273 -1.38 26.43 -5.31
CA SER A 273 -0.68 26.76 -6.53
C SER A 273 0.83 26.56 -6.40
N PHE A 274 1.42 26.06 -7.47
CA PHE A 274 2.85 25.93 -7.63
C PHE A 274 3.24 26.09 -9.10
N ALA A 275 4.53 26.28 -9.34
CA ALA A 275 5.09 26.20 -10.68
C ALA A 275 6.34 25.33 -10.68
N PHE A 276 6.61 24.71 -11.82
CA PHE A 276 7.91 24.10 -12.03
C PHE A 276 8.43 24.37 -13.43
N GLN A 277 9.75 24.52 -13.51
CA GLN A 277 10.47 24.58 -14.77
C GLN A 277 11.27 23.29 -14.92
N TRP A 278 10.98 22.51 -15.97
CA TRP A 278 11.73 21.31 -16.29
C TRP A 278 13.07 21.68 -16.88
N THR A 279 14.14 21.59 -16.09
CA THR A 279 15.47 22.11 -16.45
C THR A 279 16.36 21.10 -17.16
N LYS A 280 16.12 19.79 -16.96
CA LYS A 280 16.85 18.70 -17.61
C LYS A 280 15.90 17.55 -17.91
N GLY A 281 16.02 16.96 -19.12
CA GLY A 281 15.24 15.79 -19.51
C GLY A 281 13.84 16.09 -20.02
N TRP A 282 13.49 17.35 -20.28
CA TRP A 282 12.19 17.73 -20.80
C TRP A 282 11.86 17.02 -22.12
N PRO A 283 10.76 16.25 -22.22
CA PRO A 283 10.42 15.49 -23.43
C PRO A 283 10.17 16.37 -24.67
N GLY A 284 9.77 17.62 -24.47
CA GLY A 284 9.56 18.59 -25.54
C GLY A 284 10.83 19.28 -26.08
N ALA A 285 11.99 18.94 -25.54
CA ALA A 285 13.29 19.52 -25.96
C ALA A 285 13.86 18.90 -27.25
N LYS A 286 13.02 18.51 -28.20
CA LYS A 286 13.48 17.93 -29.50
C LYS A 286 13.86 19.03 -30.48
#